data_a66e8165925e54f30767115dbc73b9db
#
_entry.id   a66e8165925e54f30767115dbc73b9db
#
_cell.length_a   1.000
_cell.length_b   1.000
_cell.length_c   1.000
_cell.angle_alpha   90.00
_cell.angle_beta   90.00
_cell.angle_gamma   90.00
#
_symmetry.space_group_name_H-M   'P 1'
#
loop_
_entity.id
_entity.type
_entity.pdbx_description
1 polymer ?
#
loop_
_entity_poly.entity_id
_entity_poly.type
_entity_poly.pdbx_seq_one_letter_code
_entity_poly.pdbx_strand_id
1 'polypeptide(L)'
;MVCSYDEFSIDTPMNRILKATMMLLVRSNLSKERKREIKRLLAYFDDVSDIDLATANWQMRFNRNNQTYRMLINVCWLIAKGLLQTQEDGSTKLMDFLDEQRMSRLYERFILEYFKREHPKLHVGAPHISWTLDDDFDDMLPVMKSDVVLSLGHTTLIIDAKYYSHATQHQYNTHSVHSHNLYQIFTYVKNKEAELARADVPHEVSGMLLYAQTDEEIQPDGVYRMSGNQTVSYTHLRAHETKANLV
;
A
#
# COMPACT_ATOMS: atom_id res chain seq x y z
N MET A 1 15.62 -37.42 -27.05
CA MET A 1 14.71 -36.64 -26.22
C MET A 1 15.60 -35.90 -25.20
N VAL A 2 15.88 -34.62 -25.41
CA VAL A 2 16.74 -33.83 -24.52
C VAL A 2 15.79 -33.23 -23.48
N CYS A 3 15.80 -33.76 -22.26
CA CYS A 3 15.11 -33.11 -21.13
C CYS A 3 16.03 -32.00 -20.61
N SER A 4 15.60 -30.76 -20.70
CA SER A 4 16.23 -29.69 -19.96
C SER A 4 15.78 -29.81 -18.50
N TYR A 5 16.69 -30.16 -17.63
CA TYR A 5 16.47 -30.03 -16.19
C TYR A 5 16.45 -28.55 -15.86
N ASP A 6 15.31 -28.05 -15.35
CA ASP A 6 15.30 -26.75 -14.66
C ASP A 6 16.10 -26.92 -13.36
N GLU A 7 17.37 -26.58 -13.40
CA GLU A 7 18.17 -26.41 -12.17
C GLU A 7 17.52 -25.29 -11.36
N PHE A 8 17.21 -25.59 -10.09
CA PHE A 8 16.77 -24.57 -9.12
C PHE A 8 17.95 -23.65 -8.81
N SER A 9 18.29 -22.78 -9.71
CA SER A 9 19.32 -21.78 -9.51
C SER A 9 18.75 -20.59 -8.74
N ILE A 10 19.45 -20.18 -7.69
CA ILE A 10 19.18 -18.91 -7.01
C ILE A 10 19.60 -17.71 -7.86
N ASP A 11 20.50 -17.90 -8.82
CA ASP A 11 20.99 -16.86 -9.73
C ASP A 11 20.05 -16.64 -10.91
N THR A 12 18.80 -16.28 -10.61
CA THR A 12 17.78 -15.96 -11.61
C THR A 12 17.85 -14.49 -12.04
N PRO A 13 17.37 -14.16 -13.25
CA PRO A 13 17.28 -12.76 -13.69
C PRO A 13 16.48 -11.88 -12.70
N MET A 14 15.45 -12.43 -12.03
CA MET A 14 14.67 -11.71 -11.04
C MET A 14 15.49 -11.40 -9.79
N ASN A 15 16.26 -12.38 -9.29
CA ASN A 15 17.11 -12.18 -8.12
C ASN A 15 18.28 -11.23 -8.42
N ARG A 16 18.84 -11.24 -9.62
CA ARG A 16 19.86 -10.27 -10.06
C ARG A 16 19.32 -8.85 -10.03
N ILE A 17 18.08 -8.61 -10.51
CA ILE A 17 17.43 -7.30 -10.45
C ILE A 17 17.18 -6.88 -9.00
N LEU A 18 16.69 -7.77 -8.15
CA LEU A 18 16.48 -7.49 -6.72
C LEU A 18 17.80 -7.08 -6.06
N LYS A 19 18.87 -7.86 -6.23
CA LYS A 19 20.22 -7.56 -5.70
C LYS A 19 20.69 -6.19 -6.15
N ALA A 20 20.68 -5.94 -7.46
CA ALA A 20 21.17 -4.68 -8.05
C ALA A 20 20.34 -3.47 -7.55
N THR A 21 19.02 -3.61 -7.41
CA THR A 21 18.16 -2.55 -6.86
C THR A 21 18.45 -2.29 -5.40
N MET A 22 18.63 -3.33 -4.58
CA MET A 22 19.04 -3.17 -3.18
C MET A 22 20.39 -2.47 -3.05
N MET A 23 21.36 -2.81 -3.89
CA MET A 23 22.67 -2.13 -3.91
C MET A 23 22.53 -0.65 -4.30
N LEU A 24 21.67 -0.33 -5.27
CA LEU A 24 21.36 1.04 -5.68
C LEU A 24 20.76 1.82 -4.49
N LEU A 25 19.82 1.25 -3.77
CA LEU A 25 19.18 1.84 -2.58
C LEU A 25 20.20 2.08 -1.45
N VAL A 26 21.12 1.18 -1.19
CA VAL A 26 22.18 1.37 -0.18
C VAL A 26 23.07 2.58 -0.52
N ARG A 27 23.28 2.87 -1.81
CA ARG A 27 24.06 4.03 -2.29
C ARG A 27 23.26 5.32 -2.30
N SER A 28 21.91 5.25 -2.31
CA SER A 28 21.02 6.41 -2.33
C SER A 28 20.94 7.14 -0.97
N ASN A 29 20.20 8.23 -0.90
CA ASN A 29 20.03 9.03 0.33
C ASN A 29 18.96 8.45 1.26
N LEU A 30 19.11 7.19 1.68
CA LEU A 30 18.24 6.55 2.68
C LEU A 30 18.79 6.72 4.11
N SER A 31 17.92 6.58 5.10
CA SER A 31 18.32 6.57 6.51
C SER A 31 19.30 5.43 6.81
N LYS A 32 20.16 5.64 7.81
CA LYS A 32 21.17 4.62 8.22
C LYS A 32 20.51 3.30 8.64
N GLU A 33 19.35 3.37 9.23
CA GLU A 33 18.59 2.21 9.68
C GLU A 33 18.10 1.37 8.49
N ARG A 34 17.43 1.99 7.51
CA ARG A 34 16.99 1.31 6.28
C ARG A 34 18.14 0.73 5.48
N LYS A 35 19.26 1.46 5.39
CA LYS A 35 20.49 0.92 4.77
C LYS A 35 21.01 -0.33 5.49
N ARG A 36 20.91 -0.38 6.81
CA ARG A 36 21.33 -1.55 7.60
C ARG A 36 20.42 -2.75 7.34
N GLU A 37 19.12 -2.54 7.25
CA GLU A 37 18.14 -3.59 6.93
C GLU A 37 18.38 -4.16 5.53
N ILE A 38 18.54 -3.28 4.52
CA ILE A 38 18.83 -3.72 3.15
C ILE A 38 20.14 -4.51 3.09
N LYS A 39 21.19 -4.08 3.80
CA LYS A 39 22.46 -4.82 3.86
C LYS A 39 22.32 -6.22 4.49
N ARG A 40 21.43 -6.38 5.48
CA ARG A 40 21.12 -7.71 6.04
C ARG A 40 20.45 -8.63 5.01
N LEU A 41 19.53 -8.06 4.19
CA LEU A 41 18.89 -8.81 3.12
C LEU A 41 19.88 -9.17 2.00
N LEU A 42 20.80 -8.29 1.66
CA LEU A 42 21.83 -8.53 0.63
C LEU A 42 22.72 -9.73 0.95
N ALA A 43 22.93 -10.07 2.23
CA ALA A 43 23.68 -11.25 2.62
C ALA A 43 23.08 -12.58 2.09
N TYR A 44 21.78 -12.61 1.80
CA TYR A 44 21.14 -13.78 1.17
C TYR A 44 21.33 -13.84 -0.36
N PHE A 45 21.97 -12.85 -0.94
CA PHE A 45 22.17 -12.71 -2.40
C PHE A 45 23.65 -12.82 -2.80
N ASP A 46 24.51 -13.35 -1.92
CA ASP A 46 25.95 -13.43 -2.20
C ASP A 46 26.25 -14.27 -3.46
N ASP A 47 25.52 -15.38 -3.65
CA ASP A 47 25.67 -16.26 -4.81
C ASP A 47 24.87 -15.80 -6.05
N VAL A 48 24.26 -14.63 -6.00
CA VAL A 48 23.54 -14.04 -7.14
C VAL A 48 24.46 -13.11 -7.90
N SER A 49 24.54 -13.26 -9.23
CA SER A 49 25.37 -12.43 -10.10
C SER A 49 24.92 -10.98 -10.13
N ASP A 50 25.85 -10.07 -10.31
CA ASP A 50 25.56 -8.65 -10.49
C ASP A 50 25.03 -8.38 -11.90
N ILE A 51 24.16 -7.36 -12.03
CA ILE A 51 23.59 -6.91 -13.29
C ILE A 51 23.51 -5.38 -13.31
N ASP A 52 23.65 -4.80 -14.49
CA ASP A 52 23.37 -3.38 -14.70
C ASP A 52 21.88 -3.16 -14.94
N LEU A 53 21.22 -2.38 -14.06
CA LEU A 53 19.80 -2.06 -14.15
C LEU A 53 19.43 -1.23 -15.38
N ALA A 54 20.40 -0.50 -15.98
CA ALA A 54 20.18 0.28 -17.20
C ALA A 54 19.94 -0.62 -18.42
N THR A 55 20.62 -1.79 -18.44
CA THR A 55 20.56 -2.77 -19.53
C THR A 55 19.71 -3.99 -19.21
N ALA A 56 19.16 -4.07 -18.00
CA ALA A 56 18.36 -5.20 -17.55
C ALA A 56 17.09 -5.38 -18.38
N ASN A 57 16.75 -6.64 -18.67
CA ASN A 57 15.48 -6.96 -19.32
C ASN A 57 14.35 -6.96 -18.27
N TRP A 58 13.48 -5.96 -18.32
CA TRP A 58 12.33 -5.80 -17.44
C TRP A 58 11.07 -6.54 -17.90
N GLN A 59 11.05 -7.04 -19.15
CA GLN A 59 9.94 -7.81 -19.70
C GLN A 59 10.10 -9.28 -19.33
N MET A 60 9.58 -9.66 -18.18
CA MET A 60 9.67 -11.02 -17.66
C MET A 60 8.34 -11.75 -17.74
N ARG A 61 8.39 -13.07 -17.92
CA ARG A 61 7.21 -13.93 -17.85
C ARG A 61 6.99 -14.38 -16.41
N PHE A 62 5.76 -14.22 -15.93
CA PHE A 62 5.35 -14.65 -14.59
C PHE A 62 4.34 -15.78 -14.70
N ASN A 63 4.51 -16.78 -13.85
CA ASN A 63 3.62 -17.93 -13.71
C ASN A 63 3.10 -18.02 -12.26
N ARG A 64 2.29 -19.03 -11.94
CA ARG A 64 1.72 -19.19 -10.59
C ARG A 64 2.78 -19.23 -9.49
N ASN A 65 3.95 -19.80 -9.75
CA ASN A 65 4.98 -20.03 -8.74
C ASN A 65 5.82 -18.76 -8.45
N ASN A 66 5.85 -17.80 -9.37
CA ASN A 66 6.66 -16.59 -9.23
C ASN A 66 5.85 -15.27 -9.27
N GLN A 67 4.54 -15.32 -9.03
CA GLN A 67 3.68 -14.12 -8.99
C GLN A 67 4.14 -13.06 -7.98
N THR A 68 4.72 -13.49 -6.86
CA THR A 68 5.28 -12.57 -5.86
C THR A 68 6.40 -11.71 -6.45
N TYR A 69 7.22 -12.28 -7.34
CA TYR A 69 8.26 -11.52 -8.02
C TYR A 69 7.71 -10.43 -8.93
N ARG A 70 6.53 -10.62 -9.52
CA ARG A 70 5.94 -9.61 -10.40
C ARG A 70 5.81 -8.25 -9.73
N MET A 71 5.32 -8.24 -8.49
CA MET A 71 5.23 -7.01 -7.71
C MET A 71 6.61 -6.45 -7.38
N LEU A 72 7.51 -7.29 -6.86
CA LEU A 72 8.87 -6.88 -6.49
C LEU A 72 9.63 -6.30 -7.70
N ILE A 73 9.55 -6.94 -8.87
CA ILE A 73 10.20 -6.45 -10.09
C ILE A 73 9.62 -5.11 -10.56
N ASN A 74 8.30 -4.93 -10.45
CA ASN A 74 7.67 -3.65 -10.76
C ASN A 74 8.15 -2.52 -9.82
N VAL A 75 8.30 -2.82 -8.53
CA VAL A 75 8.87 -1.87 -7.55
C VAL A 75 10.34 -1.59 -7.90
N CYS A 76 11.13 -2.61 -8.20
CA CYS A 76 12.52 -2.43 -8.63
C CYS A 76 12.65 -1.57 -9.89
N TRP A 77 11.75 -1.75 -10.86
CA TRP A 77 11.72 -0.92 -12.07
C TRP A 77 11.46 0.55 -11.76
N LEU A 78 10.49 0.85 -10.88
CA LEU A 78 10.18 2.22 -10.44
C LEU A 78 11.39 2.85 -9.74
N ILE A 79 12.03 2.11 -8.84
CA ILE A 79 13.23 2.57 -8.12
C ILE A 79 14.39 2.82 -9.11
N ALA A 80 14.65 1.87 -10.01
CA ALA A 80 15.72 2.00 -10.99
C ALA A 80 15.50 3.22 -11.89
N LYS A 81 14.28 3.44 -12.38
CA LYS A 81 13.95 4.61 -13.20
C LYS A 81 14.10 5.91 -12.43
N GLY A 82 13.64 5.95 -11.15
CA GLY A 82 13.78 7.14 -10.30
C GLY A 82 15.21 7.47 -9.93
N LEU A 83 16.03 6.47 -9.59
CA LEU A 83 17.41 6.69 -9.12
C LEU A 83 18.45 6.75 -10.24
N LEU A 84 18.13 6.28 -11.46
CA LEU A 84 19.02 6.43 -12.61
C LEU A 84 18.95 7.80 -13.28
N GLN A 85 17.94 8.62 -12.93
CA GLN A 85 17.89 10.02 -13.35
C GLN A 85 18.69 10.87 -12.37
N THR A 86 19.84 11.34 -12.81
CA THR A 86 20.68 12.26 -12.05
C THR A 86 20.15 13.68 -12.23
N GLN A 87 20.03 14.44 -11.15
CA GLN A 87 19.76 15.87 -11.24
C GLN A 87 20.98 16.63 -11.75
N GLU A 88 20.78 17.82 -12.30
CA GLU A 88 21.86 18.68 -12.84
C GLU A 88 22.96 19.02 -11.79
N ASP A 89 22.64 18.95 -10.49
CA ASP A 89 23.56 19.15 -9.38
C ASP A 89 24.33 17.90 -8.94
N GLY A 90 24.13 16.76 -9.62
CA GLY A 90 24.76 15.47 -9.29
C GLY A 90 24.11 14.76 -8.09
N SER A 91 23.06 15.31 -7.46
CA SER A 91 22.34 14.65 -6.39
C SER A 91 21.26 13.71 -6.95
N THR A 92 21.15 12.52 -6.35
CA THR A 92 20.13 11.54 -6.73
C THR A 92 19.01 11.58 -5.70
N LYS A 93 17.88 12.17 -6.05
CA LYS A 93 16.68 12.20 -5.20
C LYS A 93 15.64 11.21 -5.71
N LEU A 94 15.31 10.22 -4.89
CA LEU A 94 14.23 9.26 -5.18
C LEU A 94 12.85 9.93 -5.23
N MET A 95 12.65 11.01 -4.46
CA MET A 95 11.34 11.61 -4.22
C MET A 95 10.78 12.44 -5.37
N ASP A 96 11.61 13.05 -6.21
CA ASP A 96 11.13 13.92 -7.29
C ASP A 96 10.56 13.14 -8.49
N PHE A 97 10.84 11.84 -8.57
CA PHE A 97 10.40 11.01 -9.70
C PHE A 97 9.13 10.20 -9.41
N LEU A 98 8.89 9.87 -8.16
CA LEU A 98 7.68 9.15 -7.77
C LEU A 98 6.60 10.21 -7.50
N ASP A 99 5.91 10.60 -8.58
CA ASP A 99 4.68 11.37 -8.47
C ASP A 99 3.83 10.79 -7.33
N GLU A 100 3.57 11.60 -6.31
CA GLU A 100 2.84 11.21 -5.10
C GLU A 100 1.52 10.52 -5.45
N GLN A 101 0.87 10.94 -6.53
CA GLN A 101 -0.33 10.28 -7.06
C GLN A 101 -0.08 8.86 -7.58
N ARG A 102 1.08 8.58 -8.17
CA ARG A 102 1.41 7.22 -8.64
C ARG A 102 1.71 6.29 -7.48
N MET A 103 2.40 6.81 -6.47
CA MET A 103 2.67 6.06 -5.24
C MET A 103 1.41 5.79 -4.46
N SER A 104 0.50 6.76 -4.35
CA SER A 104 -0.83 6.57 -3.77
C SER A 104 -1.58 5.41 -4.44
N ARG A 105 -1.72 5.46 -5.77
CA ARG A 105 -2.38 4.39 -6.54
C ARG A 105 -1.70 3.02 -6.39
N LEU A 106 -0.35 3.00 -6.32
CA LEU A 106 0.39 1.77 -6.09
C LEU A 106 0.11 1.21 -4.71
N TYR A 107 0.07 2.07 -3.68
CA TYR A 107 -0.22 1.69 -2.31
C TYR A 107 -1.66 1.18 -2.15
N GLU A 108 -2.66 1.89 -2.67
CA GLU A 108 -4.06 1.46 -2.71
C GLU A 108 -4.19 0.06 -3.32
N ARG A 109 -3.58 -0.14 -4.50
CA ARG A 109 -3.61 -1.43 -5.18
C ARG A 109 -2.85 -2.52 -4.43
N PHE A 110 -1.74 -2.17 -3.79
CA PHE A 110 -1.01 -3.11 -2.94
C PHE A 110 -1.88 -3.60 -1.78
N ILE A 111 -2.53 -2.70 -1.05
CA ILE A 111 -3.41 -3.04 0.07
C ILE A 111 -4.57 -3.94 -0.40
N LEU A 112 -5.22 -3.59 -1.51
CA LEU A 112 -6.31 -4.40 -2.07
C LEU A 112 -5.86 -5.83 -2.41
N GLU A 113 -4.75 -5.99 -3.14
CA GLU A 113 -4.25 -7.29 -3.55
C GLU A 113 -3.65 -8.09 -2.37
N TYR A 114 -3.09 -7.40 -1.37
CA TYR A 114 -2.64 -7.99 -0.12
C TYR A 114 -3.79 -8.70 0.61
N PHE A 115 -4.89 -8.01 0.88
CA PHE A 115 -6.04 -8.60 1.57
C PHE A 115 -6.68 -9.75 0.77
N LYS A 116 -6.80 -9.63 -0.55
CA LYS A 116 -7.29 -10.71 -1.40
C LYS A 116 -6.46 -11.98 -1.29
N ARG A 117 -5.16 -11.82 -1.17
CA ARG A 117 -4.22 -12.94 -1.16
C ARG A 117 -4.06 -13.57 0.21
N GLU A 118 -3.82 -12.72 1.22
CA GLU A 118 -3.44 -13.20 2.56
C GLU A 118 -4.66 -13.54 3.43
N HIS A 119 -5.85 -13.01 3.07
CA HIS A 119 -7.08 -13.21 3.83
C HIS A 119 -8.21 -13.80 2.97
N PRO A 120 -8.09 -15.04 2.46
CA PRO A 120 -9.05 -15.63 1.50
C PRO A 120 -10.45 -15.86 2.09
N LYS A 121 -10.63 -15.74 3.40
CA LYS A 121 -11.94 -15.84 4.06
C LYS A 121 -12.75 -14.54 3.99
N LEU A 122 -12.09 -13.42 3.72
CA LEU A 122 -12.74 -12.12 3.59
C LEU A 122 -13.27 -11.92 2.17
N HIS A 123 -14.44 -11.29 2.06
CA HIS A 123 -14.86 -10.69 0.80
C HIS A 123 -14.12 -9.36 0.65
N VAL A 124 -13.24 -9.28 -0.34
CA VAL A 124 -12.36 -8.13 -0.57
C VAL A 124 -12.69 -7.49 -1.91
N GLY A 125 -13.01 -6.21 -1.90
CA GLY A 125 -13.31 -5.42 -3.10
C GLY A 125 -12.97 -3.95 -2.95
N ALA A 126 -13.20 -3.20 -4.02
CA ALA A 126 -13.13 -1.74 -4.05
C ALA A 126 -14.39 -1.19 -4.72
N PRO A 127 -15.58 -1.40 -4.15
CA PRO A 127 -16.82 -0.93 -4.72
C PRO A 127 -16.96 0.58 -4.59
N HIS A 128 -17.81 1.16 -5.42
CA HIS A 128 -18.35 2.49 -5.14
C HIS A 128 -19.34 2.40 -3.98
N ILE A 129 -19.36 3.43 -3.14
CA ILE A 129 -20.34 3.59 -2.08
C ILE A 129 -21.40 4.56 -2.59
N SER A 130 -22.66 4.15 -2.55
CA SER A 130 -23.77 5.00 -3.00
C SER A 130 -24.07 6.07 -1.97
N TRP A 131 -24.47 7.25 -2.43
CA TRP A 131 -25.09 8.23 -1.56
C TRP A 131 -26.47 7.73 -1.13
N THR A 132 -26.73 7.80 0.16
CA THR A 132 -28.04 7.44 0.72
C THR A 132 -28.83 8.72 0.92
N LEU A 133 -29.63 9.06 -0.08
CA LEU A 133 -30.41 10.30 -0.14
C LEU A 133 -31.85 10.06 0.32
N ASP A 134 -32.50 11.10 0.79
CA ASP A 134 -33.90 11.07 1.23
C ASP A 134 -34.87 11.43 0.07
N ASP A 135 -34.37 12.10 -0.95
CA ASP A 135 -35.15 12.65 -2.09
C ASP A 135 -34.67 12.14 -3.46
N ASP A 136 -33.72 11.22 -3.49
CA ASP A 136 -33.10 10.64 -4.70
C ASP A 136 -32.46 11.68 -5.65
N PHE A 137 -32.23 12.92 -5.20
CA PHE A 137 -31.60 13.97 -6.00
C PHE A 137 -30.07 13.93 -5.83
N ASP A 138 -29.37 13.42 -6.85
CA ASP A 138 -27.92 13.18 -6.81
C ASP A 138 -27.11 14.06 -7.80
N ASP A 139 -27.76 15.05 -8.44
CA ASP A 139 -27.10 15.96 -9.38
C ASP A 139 -25.85 16.60 -8.74
N MET A 140 -24.72 16.50 -9.44
CA MET A 140 -23.41 17.03 -9.04
C MET A 140 -22.78 16.39 -7.79
N LEU A 141 -23.34 15.32 -7.21
CA LEU A 141 -22.68 14.61 -6.14
C LEU A 141 -21.46 13.83 -6.67
N PRO A 142 -20.30 13.91 -5.99
CA PRO A 142 -19.13 13.17 -6.41
C PRO A 142 -19.29 11.68 -6.16
N VAL A 143 -18.70 10.86 -7.01
CA VAL A 143 -18.66 9.40 -6.79
C VAL A 143 -17.80 9.09 -5.57
N MET A 144 -18.36 8.37 -4.61
CA MET A 144 -17.62 7.83 -3.47
C MET A 144 -16.94 6.52 -3.85
N LYS A 145 -15.63 6.58 -4.09
CA LYS A 145 -14.82 5.42 -4.45
C LYS A 145 -13.98 5.00 -3.25
N SER A 146 -14.26 3.80 -2.71
CA SER A 146 -13.43 3.20 -1.67
C SER A 146 -12.19 2.54 -2.26
N ASP A 147 -11.07 2.55 -1.51
CA ASP A 147 -9.86 1.84 -1.92
C ASP A 147 -9.98 0.34 -1.63
N VAL A 148 -10.47 -0.01 -0.44
CA VAL A 148 -10.71 -1.40 -0.04
C VAL A 148 -11.95 -1.49 0.84
N VAL A 149 -12.78 -2.48 0.60
CA VAL A 149 -13.86 -2.91 1.50
C VAL A 149 -13.65 -4.37 1.83
N LEU A 150 -13.62 -4.67 3.12
CA LEU A 150 -13.52 -6.02 3.67
C LEU A 150 -14.85 -6.37 4.31
N SER A 151 -15.39 -7.55 4.00
CA SER A 151 -16.62 -8.03 4.64
C SER A 151 -16.48 -9.49 5.10
N LEU A 152 -16.99 -9.75 6.31
CA LEU A 152 -17.07 -11.09 6.88
C LEU A 152 -18.36 -11.19 7.71
N GLY A 153 -19.30 -12.05 7.29
CA GLY A 153 -20.60 -12.16 7.94
C GLY A 153 -21.36 -10.83 7.92
N HIS A 154 -21.61 -10.27 9.08
CA HIS A 154 -22.32 -8.99 9.24
C HIS A 154 -21.41 -7.78 9.41
N THR A 155 -20.09 -7.99 9.47
CA THR A 155 -19.11 -6.92 9.69
C THR A 155 -18.54 -6.44 8.37
N THR A 156 -18.50 -5.13 8.19
CA THR A 156 -17.89 -4.45 7.03
C THR A 156 -16.88 -3.42 7.50
N LEU A 157 -15.66 -3.51 7.02
CA LEU A 157 -14.60 -2.52 7.24
C LEU A 157 -14.28 -1.82 5.91
N ILE A 158 -14.41 -0.50 5.88
CA ILE A 158 -14.03 0.33 4.76
C ILE A 158 -12.64 0.90 5.05
N ILE A 159 -11.69 0.66 4.16
CA ILE A 159 -10.32 1.15 4.28
C ILE A 159 -10.07 2.19 3.20
N ASP A 160 -9.53 3.31 3.62
CA ASP A 160 -9.05 4.39 2.76
C ASP A 160 -7.53 4.47 2.97
N ALA A 161 -6.78 4.09 1.93
CA ALA A 161 -5.33 3.93 1.98
C ALA A 161 -4.64 5.26 1.65
N LYS A 162 -3.79 5.74 2.56
CA LYS A 162 -3.15 7.05 2.46
C LYS A 162 -1.64 6.92 2.34
N TYR A 163 -1.12 7.43 1.24
CA TYR A 163 0.31 7.56 1.01
C TYR A 163 0.69 9.03 1.00
N TYR A 164 1.41 9.46 2.03
CA TYR A 164 1.92 10.82 2.17
C TYR A 164 3.40 10.78 2.56
N SER A 165 4.14 11.80 2.17
CA SER A 165 5.48 12.04 2.69
C SER A 165 5.47 12.38 4.20
N HIS A 166 4.39 13.02 4.66
CA HIS A 166 4.11 13.32 6.07
C HIS A 166 2.68 12.89 6.40
N ALA A 167 2.54 11.92 7.30
CA ALA A 167 1.25 11.34 7.68
C ALA A 167 0.44 12.28 8.60
N THR A 168 1.11 13.18 9.31
CA THR A 168 0.49 14.12 10.26
C THR A 168 0.64 15.56 9.81
N GLN A 169 -0.32 16.42 10.21
CA GLN A 169 -0.22 17.87 10.12
C GLN A 169 0.27 18.42 11.46
N HIS A 170 1.27 19.28 11.40
CA HIS A 170 1.76 19.99 12.57
C HIS A 170 1.16 21.40 12.61
N GLN A 171 0.26 21.66 13.54
CA GLN A 171 -0.34 22.97 13.75
C GLN A 171 -0.41 23.27 15.26
N TYR A 172 0.09 24.44 15.68
CA TYR A 172 0.09 24.90 17.08
C TYR A 172 0.63 23.88 18.09
N ASN A 173 1.79 23.26 17.81
CA ASN A 173 2.41 22.20 18.64
C ASN A 173 1.57 20.92 18.82
N THR A 174 0.61 20.68 17.95
CA THR A 174 -0.23 19.48 17.99
C THR A 174 -0.12 18.72 16.67
N HIS A 175 0.08 17.41 16.75
CA HIS A 175 0.01 16.51 15.60
C HIS A 175 -1.42 16.04 15.43
N SER A 176 -1.96 16.17 14.24
CA SER A 176 -3.30 15.69 13.90
C SER A 176 -3.31 15.04 12.51
N VAL A 177 -4.23 14.13 12.29
CA VAL A 177 -4.50 13.60 10.95
C VAL A 177 -5.22 14.65 10.11
N HIS A 178 -5.09 14.54 8.78
CA HIS A 178 -5.76 15.45 7.85
C HIS A 178 -7.28 15.34 8.00
N SER A 179 -7.94 16.44 8.34
CA SER A 179 -9.39 16.47 8.62
C SER A 179 -10.24 15.97 7.46
N HIS A 180 -9.86 16.28 6.21
CA HIS A 180 -10.58 15.81 5.04
C HIS A 180 -10.59 14.28 4.92
N ASN A 181 -9.53 13.58 5.34
CA ASN A 181 -9.50 12.12 5.35
C ASN A 181 -10.50 11.55 6.35
N LEU A 182 -10.61 12.19 7.54
CA LEU A 182 -11.62 11.78 8.53
C LEU A 182 -13.05 12.01 8.02
N TYR A 183 -13.30 13.14 7.38
CA TYR A 183 -14.62 13.42 6.80
C TYR A 183 -14.95 12.44 5.66
N GLN A 184 -13.98 12.11 4.83
CA GLN A 184 -14.14 11.15 3.74
C GLN A 184 -14.53 9.77 4.28
N ILE A 185 -13.72 9.20 5.17
CA ILE A 185 -13.99 7.85 5.69
C ILE A 185 -15.28 7.81 6.52
N PHE A 186 -15.56 8.85 7.29
CA PHE A 186 -16.81 8.96 8.04
C PHE A 186 -18.04 9.01 7.11
N THR A 187 -17.97 9.76 6.03
CA THR A 187 -19.02 9.81 5.01
C THR A 187 -19.25 8.43 4.39
N TYR A 188 -18.19 7.69 4.09
CA TYR A 188 -18.29 6.34 3.53
C TYR A 188 -18.98 5.38 4.51
N VAL A 189 -18.55 5.39 5.77
CA VAL A 189 -19.15 4.55 6.82
C VAL A 189 -20.65 4.86 6.99
N LYS A 190 -21.02 6.15 7.06
CA LYS A 190 -22.41 6.57 7.24
C LYS A 190 -23.32 6.15 6.09
N ASN A 191 -22.87 6.34 4.85
CA ASN A 191 -23.66 5.96 3.69
C ASN A 191 -23.79 4.44 3.58
N LYS A 192 -22.73 3.68 3.86
CA LYS A 192 -22.76 2.21 3.84
C LYS A 192 -23.66 1.64 4.94
N GLU A 193 -23.62 2.22 6.14
CA GLU A 193 -24.53 1.87 7.25
C GLU A 193 -25.98 2.10 6.85
N ALA A 194 -26.29 3.28 6.32
CA ALA A 194 -27.66 3.62 5.90
C ALA A 194 -28.15 2.73 4.74
N GLU A 195 -27.29 2.36 3.80
CA GLU A 195 -27.59 1.39 2.74
C GLU A 195 -28.00 0.04 3.32
N LEU A 196 -27.20 -0.50 4.26
CA LEU A 196 -27.47 -1.80 4.87
C LEU A 196 -28.68 -1.78 5.81
N ALA A 197 -28.90 -0.67 6.52
CA ALA A 197 -30.10 -0.47 7.36
C ALA A 197 -31.38 -0.45 6.52
N ARG A 198 -31.38 0.21 5.36
CA ARG A 198 -32.54 0.20 4.43
C ARG A 198 -32.83 -1.20 3.88
N ALA A 199 -31.81 -2.03 3.74
CA ALA A 199 -31.93 -3.42 3.28
C ALA A 199 -32.37 -4.38 4.41
N ASP A 200 -32.56 -3.89 5.64
CA ASP A 200 -32.91 -4.69 6.83
C ASP A 200 -31.95 -5.87 7.09
N VAL A 201 -30.67 -5.65 6.80
CA VAL A 201 -29.62 -6.66 6.99
C VAL A 201 -28.89 -6.38 8.30
N PRO A 202 -28.70 -7.37 9.20
CA PRO A 202 -27.82 -7.21 10.35
C PRO A 202 -26.43 -6.77 9.92
N HIS A 203 -25.93 -5.67 10.46
CA HIS A 203 -24.67 -5.10 10.01
C HIS A 203 -23.94 -4.34 11.11
N GLU A 204 -22.61 -4.34 10.98
CA GLU A 204 -21.69 -3.48 11.70
C GLU A 204 -20.73 -2.88 10.68
N VAL A 205 -20.68 -1.55 10.58
CA VAL A 205 -19.83 -0.86 9.62
C VAL A 205 -18.81 -0.02 10.36
N SER A 206 -17.54 -0.19 9.99
CA SER A 206 -16.43 0.60 10.51
C SER A 206 -15.55 1.14 9.39
N GLY A 207 -14.77 2.17 9.70
CA GLY A 207 -13.84 2.79 8.77
C GLY A 207 -12.41 2.77 9.29
N MET A 208 -11.45 2.71 8.39
CA MET A 208 -10.03 2.77 8.70
C MET A 208 -9.29 3.67 7.71
N LEU A 209 -8.51 4.61 8.23
CA LEU A 209 -7.48 5.30 7.47
C LEU A 209 -6.17 4.53 7.64
N LEU A 210 -5.68 3.93 6.56
CA LEU A 210 -4.47 3.13 6.58
C LEU A 210 -3.32 3.90 5.94
N TYR A 211 -2.44 4.45 6.76
CA TYR A 211 -1.30 5.23 6.31
C TYR A 211 -0.12 4.33 5.93
N ALA A 212 0.59 4.70 4.88
CA ALA A 212 1.94 4.19 4.66
C ALA A 212 2.85 4.74 5.75
N GLN A 213 3.67 3.87 6.36
CA GLN A 213 4.61 4.31 7.41
C GLN A 213 5.61 5.32 6.84
N THR A 214 5.76 6.45 7.52
CA THR A 214 6.75 7.50 7.21
C THR A 214 7.95 7.43 8.15
N ASP A 215 8.93 8.31 7.97
CA ASP A 215 10.07 8.45 8.87
C ASP A 215 9.78 9.39 10.07
N GLU A 216 8.53 9.84 10.23
CA GLU A 216 8.12 10.68 11.36
C GLU A 216 8.15 9.87 12.66
N GLU A 217 8.57 10.51 13.77
CA GLU A 217 8.57 9.88 15.10
C GLU A 217 7.15 9.56 15.58
N ILE A 218 6.18 10.42 15.22
CA ILE A 218 4.78 10.27 15.58
C ILE A 218 4.03 9.74 14.35
N GLN A 219 3.51 8.53 14.47
CA GLN A 219 2.68 7.91 13.45
C GLN A 219 1.20 7.95 13.89
N PRO A 220 0.27 8.15 12.96
CA PRO A 220 -1.15 8.06 13.29
C PRO A 220 -1.50 6.68 13.85
N ASP A 221 -2.07 6.67 15.06
CA ASP A 221 -2.60 5.47 15.70
C ASP A 221 -3.72 5.85 16.66
N GLY A 222 -4.92 5.33 16.44
CA GLY A 222 -6.06 5.64 17.28
C GLY A 222 -7.37 5.08 16.79
N VAL A 223 -8.33 4.98 17.70
CA VAL A 223 -9.68 4.48 17.43
C VAL A 223 -10.70 5.45 18.02
N TYR A 224 -11.64 5.89 17.19
CA TYR A 224 -12.72 6.78 17.60
C TYR A 224 -14.08 6.12 17.40
N ARG A 225 -14.96 6.29 18.36
CA ARG A 225 -16.38 5.96 18.22
C ARG A 225 -17.14 7.24 17.94
N MET A 226 -17.87 7.27 16.83
CA MET A 226 -18.59 8.45 16.37
C MET A 226 -20.04 8.10 16.08
N SER A 227 -20.98 8.99 16.43
CA SER A 227 -22.39 8.97 16.00
C SER A 227 -23.09 7.60 16.04
N GLY A 228 -23.12 6.97 17.21
CA GLY A 228 -23.87 5.73 17.42
C GLY A 228 -23.10 4.46 17.03
N ASN A 229 -22.06 4.16 17.76
CA ASN A 229 -21.26 2.92 17.68
C ASN A 229 -20.37 2.73 16.43
N GLN A 230 -20.35 3.69 15.50
CA GLN A 230 -19.43 3.59 14.38
C GLN A 230 -18.01 3.85 14.83
N THR A 231 -17.13 2.94 14.44
CA THR A 231 -15.72 3.03 14.75
C THR A 231 -14.96 3.57 13.53
N VAL A 232 -14.18 4.62 13.74
CA VAL A 232 -13.17 5.07 12.77
C VAL A 232 -11.81 4.91 13.41
N SER A 233 -10.97 4.12 12.82
CA SER A 233 -9.59 3.93 13.24
C SER A 233 -8.61 4.53 12.25
N TYR A 234 -7.43 4.85 12.70
CA TYR A 234 -6.29 5.11 11.83
C TYR A 234 -5.04 4.41 12.38
N THR A 235 -4.27 3.86 11.50
CA THR A 235 -3.06 3.13 11.81
C THR A 235 -2.10 3.15 10.62
N HIS A 236 -0.89 2.66 10.82
CA HIS A 236 0.09 2.50 9.76
C HIS A 236 0.45 1.03 9.56
N LEU A 237 0.82 0.68 8.34
CA LEU A 237 1.23 -0.68 8.02
C LEU A 237 2.70 -0.88 8.35
N ARG A 238 2.98 -1.75 9.33
CA ARG A 238 4.33 -2.22 9.61
C ARG A 238 4.59 -3.54 8.89
N ALA A 239 5.76 -3.70 8.34
CA ALA A 239 6.12 -4.90 7.57
C ALA A 239 6.01 -6.23 8.35
N HIS A 240 5.89 -6.19 9.68
CA HIS A 240 5.89 -7.37 10.55
C HIS A 240 4.62 -7.60 11.38
N GLU A 241 3.63 -6.71 11.37
CA GLU A 241 2.46 -6.78 12.28
C GLU A 241 1.14 -7.21 11.64
N THR A 242 1.16 -7.71 10.43
CA THR A 242 -0.05 -8.02 9.64
C THR A 242 -0.90 -9.18 10.14
N LYS A 243 -0.54 -9.86 11.24
CA LYS A 243 -1.30 -11.01 11.76
C LYS A 243 -2.06 -10.78 13.06
N ALA A 244 -1.75 -9.77 13.85
CA ALA A 244 -2.23 -9.68 15.24
C ALA A 244 -3.38 -8.69 15.48
N ASN A 245 -3.59 -7.69 14.63
CA ASN A 245 -4.50 -6.57 14.94
C ASN A 245 -5.73 -6.44 14.02
N LEU A 246 -6.00 -7.42 13.17
CA LEU A 246 -7.14 -7.41 12.23
C LEU A 246 -8.15 -8.56 12.48
N VAL A 247 -8.14 -9.13 13.71
CA VAL A 247 -9.17 -10.09 14.16
C VAL A 247 -9.93 -9.50 15.32
#